data_85ad10cd95091b7fa8e88067a450cac9
#
_entry.id   85ad10cd95091b7fa8e88067a450cac9
#
_cell.length_a   1.000
_cell.length_b   1.000
_cell.length_c   1.000
_cell.angle_alpha   90.00
_cell.angle_beta   90.00
_cell.angle_gamma   90.00
#
_symmetry.space_group_name_H-M   'P 1'
#
loop_
_entity.id
_entity.type
_entity.pdbx_description
1 polymer ?
#
loop_
_entity_poly.entity_id
_entity_poly.type
_entity_poly.pdbx_seq_one_letter_code
_entity_poly.pdbx_strand_id
1 'polypeptide(L)'
;ENELIVNITVDSETINVNIETYFRSTSGSRTLSFYNGNNKMILKYKYSGSKFDTSYKPGVTVTKVNTKNFFEMSSHTGSFKNSNKTYSIIAKGRVITPSGVVSNKSFTVNFNL
;
A
#
# COMPACT_ATOMS: atom_id res chain seq x y z
N GLU A 1 10.07 3.04 9.86
CA GLU A 1 10.91 1.87 10.08
C GLU A 1 11.87 2.06 11.24
N ASN A 2 12.24 1.01 11.88
CA ASN A 2 12.95 1.05 13.14
C ASN A 2 14.41 0.67 12.96
N GLU A 3 15.29 1.57 13.37
CA GLU A 3 16.68 1.25 13.57
C GLU A 3 16.89 0.95 15.05
N LEU A 4 17.53 -0.17 15.33
CA LEU A 4 17.97 -0.51 16.68
C LEU A 4 19.47 -0.51 16.71
N ILE A 5 20.03 0.21 17.68
CA ILE A 5 21.45 0.22 17.94
C ILE A 5 21.67 -0.44 19.30
N VAL A 6 22.44 -1.49 19.30
CA VAL A 6 22.80 -2.20 20.53
C VAL A 6 24.23 -1.86 20.90
N ASN A 7 24.43 -1.44 22.14
CA ASN A 7 25.75 -1.18 22.69
C ASN A 7 26.27 -2.46 23.35
N ILE A 8 27.38 -2.95 22.84
CA ILE A 8 28.05 -4.14 23.38
C ILE A 8 29.40 -3.70 23.95
N THR A 9 29.65 -4.08 25.21
CA THR A 9 30.91 -3.79 25.87
C THR A 9 31.75 -5.05 25.91
N VAL A 10 32.95 -5.00 25.32
CA VAL A 10 33.93 -6.08 25.32
C VAL A 10 35.28 -5.46 25.69
N ASP A 11 35.93 -6.01 26.71
CA ASP A 11 37.24 -5.54 27.18
C ASP A 11 37.26 -4.04 27.44
N SER A 12 36.20 -3.52 28.07
CA SER A 12 36.00 -2.10 28.38
C SER A 12 35.81 -1.21 27.15
N GLU A 13 35.66 -1.78 25.96
CA GLU A 13 35.28 -1.04 24.76
C GLU A 13 33.80 -1.22 24.49
N THR A 14 33.14 -0.14 24.10
CA THR A 14 31.73 -0.16 23.72
C THR A 14 31.63 -0.18 22.19
N ILE A 15 30.93 -1.19 21.69
CA ILE A 15 30.72 -1.37 20.25
C ILE A 15 29.23 -1.11 19.99
N ASN A 16 28.94 -0.19 19.08
CA ASN A 16 27.57 0.05 18.63
C ASN A 16 27.26 -0.87 17.45
N VAL A 17 26.25 -1.70 17.61
CA VAL A 17 25.82 -2.62 16.56
C VAL A 17 24.46 -2.17 16.06
N ASN A 18 24.40 -1.87 14.78
CA ASN A 18 23.13 -1.56 14.12
C ASN A 18 22.47 -2.88 13.72
N ILE A 19 21.32 -3.19 14.33
CA ILE A 19 20.58 -4.41 14.07
C ILE A 19 19.41 -4.20 13.12
N GLU A 20 19.39 -3.10 12.40
CA GLU A 20 18.35 -2.81 11.41
C GLU A 20 18.12 -3.98 10.45
N THR A 21 19.18 -4.69 10.06
CA THR A 21 19.07 -5.83 9.14
C THR A 21 18.23 -6.97 9.69
N TYR A 22 18.06 -7.05 11.01
CA TYR A 22 17.21 -8.08 11.64
C TYR A 22 15.72 -7.67 11.62
N PHE A 23 15.44 -6.40 11.40
CA PHE A 23 14.09 -5.85 11.35
C PHE A 23 13.76 -5.30 9.98
N ARG A 24 14.39 -5.86 8.98
CA ARG A 24 14.18 -5.49 7.59
C ARG A 24 12.73 -5.72 7.18
N SER A 25 12.15 -4.75 6.50
CA SER A 25 10.81 -4.91 5.95
C SER A 25 10.81 -5.86 4.76
N THR A 26 9.68 -6.53 4.59
CA THR A 26 9.44 -7.49 3.51
C THR A 26 8.55 -6.84 2.47
N SER A 27 8.82 -7.12 1.21
CA SER A 27 7.96 -6.66 0.12
C SER A 27 6.74 -7.55 0.00
N GLY A 28 5.58 -6.96 -0.22
CA GLY A 28 4.33 -7.65 -0.41
C GLY A 28 3.55 -7.06 -1.58
N SER A 29 2.59 -7.83 -2.05
CA SER A 29 1.68 -7.39 -3.11
C SER A 29 0.31 -7.98 -2.85
N ARG A 30 -0.74 -7.16 -3.00
CA ARG A 30 -2.12 -7.60 -2.90
C ARG A 30 -2.93 -7.08 -4.06
N THR A 31 -3.90 -7.87 -4.47
CA THR A 31 -4.86 -7.50 -5.50
C THR A 31 -6.25 -7.51 -4.90
N LEU A 32 -6.99 -6.43 -5.12
CA LEU A 32 -8.36 -6.29 -4.65
C LEU A 32 -9.27 -5.98 -5.82
N SER A 33 -10.41 -6.68 -5.87
CA SER A 33 -11.46 -6.41 -6.83
C SER A 33 -12.35 -5.28 -6.31
N PHE A 34 -12.76 -4.36 -7.15
CA PHE A 34 -13.67 -3.29 -6.79
C PHE A 34 -14.55 -2.89 -7.96
N TYR A 35 -15.50 -2.02 -7.71
CA TYR A 35 -16.51 -1.60 -8.69
C TYR A 35 -17.22 -2.81 -9.30
N ASN A 36 -17.83 -3.63 -8.43
CA ASN A 36 -18.58 -4.83 -8.82
C ASN A 36 -17.77 -5.80 -9.69
N GLY A 37 -16.46 -5.92 -9.43
CA GLY A 37 -15.60 -6.80 -10.20
C GLY A 37 -15.15 -6.25 -11.55
N ASN A 38 -15.56 -5.04 -11.90
CA ASN A 38 -15.16 -4.42 -13.17
C ASN A 38 -13.70 -4.00 -13.20
N ASN A 39 -13.11 -3.82 -12.01
CA ASN A 39 -11.73 -3.37 -11.88
C ASN A 39 -10.99 -4.19 -10.82
N LYS A 40 -9.66 -4.14 -10.93
CA LYS A 40 -8.75 -4.62 -9.90
C LYS A 40 -7.79 -3.51 -9.50
N MET A 41 -7.48 -3.47 -8.22
CA MET A 41 -6.44 -2.60 -7.68
C MET A 41 -5.33 -3.46 -7.15
N ILE A 42 -4.10 -3.18 -7.56
CA ILE A 42 -2.90 -3.88 -7.10
C ILE A 42 -2.13 -2.93 -6.21
N LEU A 43 -1.87 -3.36 -4.99
CA LEU A 43 -1.08 -2.63 -4.03
C LEU A 43 0.26 -3.34 -3.84
N LYS A 44 1.35 -2.62 -4.06
CA LYS A 44 2.70 -3.06 -3.72
C LYS A 44 3.16 -2.29 -2.51
N TYR A 45 3.62 -3.00 -1.50
CA TYR A 45 3.95 -2.41 -0.20
C TYR A 45 5.13 -3.12 0.44
N LYS A 46 5.59 -2.54 1.53
CA LYS A 46 6.54 -3.21 2.44
C LYS A 46 5.92 -3.29 3.82
N TYR A 47 6.25 -4.33 4.54
CA TYR A 47 5.71 -4.57 5.87
C TYR A 47 6.75 -5.21 6.77
N SER A 48 6.53 -5.06 8.06
CA SER A 48 7.33 -5.70 9.10
C SER A 48 6.38 -6.23 10.17
N GLY A 49 6.36 -7.55 10.34
CA GLY A 49 5.37 -8.19 11.20
C GLY A 49 3.95 -7.94 10.69
N SER A 50 3.10 -7.37 11.52
CA SER A 50 1.70 -7.13 11.20
C SER A 50 1.41 -5.69 10.78
N LYS A 51 2.44 -4.90 10.50
CA LYS A 51 2.31 -3.47 10.18
C LYS A 51 2.97 -3.13 8.87
N PHE A 52 2.40 -2.16 8.18
CA PHE A 52 3.04 -1.56 7.02
C PHE A 52 4.32 -0.83 7.43
N ASP A 53 5.32 -0.90 6.57
CA ASP A 53 6.51 -0.04 6.66
C ASP A 53 6.16 1.33 6.09
N THR A 54 6.01 2.31 6.96
CA THR A 54 5.57 3.65 6.58
C THR A 54 6.66 4.48 5.90
N SER A 55 7.90 4.00 5.90
CA SER A 55 8.99 4.65 5.17
C SER A 55 8.92 4.38 3.66
N TYR A 56 8.14 3.37 3.27
CA TYR A 56 7.93 3.02 1.87
C TYR A 56 6.55 3.48 1.43
N LYS A 57 6.49 4.31 0.39
CA LYS A 57 5.21 4.73 -0.18
C LYS A 57 4.66 3.60 -1.05
N PRO A 58 3.51 3.02 -0.70
CA PRO A 58 2.94 1.93 -1.50
C PRO A 58 2.64 2.35 -2.94
N GLY A 59 2.88 1.42 -3.86
CA GLY A 59 2.53 1.59 -5.26
C GLY A 59 1.11 1.12 -5.51
N VAL A 60 0.32 1.93 -6.21
CA VAL A 60 -1.08 1.64 -6.51
C VAL A 60 -1.26 1.58 -8.01
N THR A 61 -1.81 0.49 -8.50
CA THR A 61 -2.14 0.30 -9.91
C THR A 61 -3.59 -0.15 -10.02
N VAL A 62 -4.34 0.47 -10.94
CA VAL A 62 -5.73 0.11 -11.21
C VAL A 62 -5.81 -0.39 -12.65
N THR A 63 -6.40 -1.57 -12.81
CA THR A 63 -6.60 -2.18 -14.12
C THR A 63 -8.08 -2.46 -14.34
N LYS A 64 -8.49 -2.48 -15.61
CA LYS A 64 -9.85 -2.84 -15.98
C LYS A 64 -9.94 -4.35 -16.24
N VAL A 65 -10.99 -4.95 -15.72
CA VAL A 65 -11.36 -6.35 -16.02
C VAL A 65 -12.43 -6.35 -17.10
N ASN A 66 -13.46 -5.52 -16.92
CA ASN A 66 -14.51 -5.35 -17.93
C ASN A 66 -14.13 -4.17 -18.81
N THR A 67 -13.90 -4.42 -20.09
CA THR A 67 -13.48 -3.40 -21.04
C THR A 67 -14.62 -2.49 -21.51
N LYS A 68 -15.86 -2.81 -21.18
CA LYS A 68 -17.04 -2.03 -21.57
C LYS A 68 -17.62 -1.21 -20.44
N ASN A 69 -17.35 -1.60 -19.20
CA ASN A 69 -17.81 -0.90 -18.01
C ASN A 69 -16.69 -0.95 -16.98
N PHE A 70 -15.99 0.16 -16.78
CA PHE A 70 -14.82 0.19 -15.94
C PHE A 70 -14.57 1.58 -15.37
N PHE A 71 -13.77 1.61 -14.32
CA PHE A 71 -13.25 2.84 -13.73
C PHE A 71 -11.84 3.09 -14.24
N GLU A 72 -11.57 4.32 -14.62
CA GLU A 72 -10.26 4.79 -15.05
C GLU A 72 -9.74 5.79 -14.03
N MET A 73 -8.71 5.42 -13.29
CA MET A 73 -8.16 6.26 -12.24
C MET A 73 -7.30 7.37 -12.84
N SER A 74 -7.53 8.60 -12.39
CA SER A 74 -6.70 9.75 -12.77
C SER A 74 -5.74 10.16 -11.66
N SER A 75 -6.12 9.94 -10.40
CA SER A 75 -5.28 10.27 -9.24
C SER A 75 -5.69 9.43 -8.04
N HIS A 76 -4.81 9.36 -7.06
CA HIS A 76 -5.11 8.70 -5.80
C HIS A 76 -4.34 9.34 -4.67
N THR A 77 -4.86 9.18 -3.47
CA THR A 77 -4.18 9.49 -2.22
C THR A 77 -4.28 8.30 -1.30
N GLY A 78 -3.27 8.10 -0.48
CA GLY A 78 -3.26 7.01 0.47
C GLY A 78 -2.75 7.44 1.83
N SER A 79 -3.20 6.76 2.86
CA SER A 79 -2.75 7.02 4.23
C SER A 79 -2.76 5.73 5.04
N PHE A 80 -1.81 5.64 5.97
CA PHE A 80 -1.76 4.54 6.92
C PHE A 80 -2.70 4.83 8.09
N LYS A 81 -3.47 3.81 8.48
CA LYS A 81 -4.47 3.90 9.55
C LYS A 81 -4.39 2.66 10.45
N ASN A 82 -5.11 2.70 11.56
CA ASN A 82 -5.18 1.57 12.51
C ASN A 82 -3.81 1.12 13.00
N SER A 83 -3.01 2.08 13.50
CA SER A 83 -1.64 1.81 13.97
C SER A 83 -0.80 1.14 12.87
N ASN A 84 -0.94 1.62 11.64
CA ASN A 84 -0.20 1.16 10.46
C ASN A 84 -0.54 -0.27 10.00
N LYS A 85 -1.70 -0.77 10.39
CA LYS A 85 -2.20 -2.08 9.94
C LYS A 85 -3.11 -1.99 8.74
N THR A 86 -3.53 -0.79 8.38
CA THR A 86 -4.41 -0.53 7.24
C THR A 86 -3.81 0.54 6.36
N TYR A 87 -3.84 0.33 5.05
CA TYR A 87 -3.58 1.39 4.08
C TYR A 87 -4.86 1.73 3.36
N SER A 88 -5.31 2.97 3.51
CA SER A 88 -6.56 3.46 2.94
C SER A 88 -6.27 4.32 1.72
N ILE A 89 -6.90 4.00 0.61
CA ILE A 89 -6.67 4.66 -0.67
C ILE A 89 -7.98 5.30 -1.12
N ILE A 90 -7.91 6.55 -1.52
CA ILE A 90 -8.99 7.23 -2.22
C ILE A 90 -8.57 7.36 -3.67
N ALA A 91 -9.23 6.61 -4.55
CA ALA A 91 -8.98 6.64 -5.98
C ALA A 91 -10.02 7.54 -6.66
N LYS A 92 -9.56 8.51 -7.40
CA LYS A 92 -10.41 9.44 -8.14
C LYS A 92 -10.20 9.24 -9.63
N GLY A 93 -11.29 9.32 -10.37
CA GLY A 93 -11.24 9.14 -11.80
C GLY A 93 -12.64 9.21 -12.39
N ARG A 94 -12.86 8.43 -13.43
CA ARG A 94 -14.13 8.43 -14.16
C ARG A 94 -14.56 7.01 -14.46
N VAL A 95 -15.86 6.81 -14.56
CA VAL A 95 -16.48 5.56 -14.96
C VAL A 95 -16.95 5.69 -16.42
N ILE A 96 -16.61 4.69 -17.20
CA ILE A 96 -17.00 4.56 -18.59
C ILE A 96 -17.94 3.36 -18.68
N THR A 97 -19.13 3.59 -19.22
CA THR A 97 -20.18 2.57 -19.35
C THR A 97 -20.30 2.10 -20.80
N PRO A 98 -21.01 0.99 -21.05
CA PRO A 98 -21.22 0.51 -22.43
C PRO A 98 -21.90 1.53 -23.34
N SER A 99 -22.70 2.42 -22.77
CA SER A 99 -23.36 3.49 -23.55
C SER A 99 -22.43 4.68 -23.85
N GLY A 100 -21.21 4.64 -23.34
CA GLY A 100 -20.26 5.74 -23.48
C GLY A 100 -20.43 6.87 -22.51
N VAL A 101 -21.32 6.72 -21.52
CA VAL A 101 -21.51 7.73 -20.47
C VAL A 101 -20.30 7.74 -19.56
N VAL A 102 -19.76 8.94 -19.34
CA VAL A 102 -18.60 9.16 -18.48
C VAL A 102 -19.04 10.00 -17.30
N SER A 103 -18.73 9.54 -16.10
CA SER A 103 -19.00 10.29 -14.87
C SER A 103 -17.82 10.23 -13.93
N ASN A 104 -17.61 11.32 -13.19
CA ASN A 104 -16.57 11.35 -12.17
C ASN A 104 -16.97 10.51 -10.97
N LYS A 105 -16.04 9.73 -10.47
CA LYS A 105 -16.24 8.86 -9.31
C LYS A 105 -15.01 8.85 -8.42
N SER A 106 -15.26 8.58 -7.13
CA SER A 106 -14.23 8.31 -6.15
C SER A 106 -14.53 6.99 -5.46
N PHE A 107 -13.51 6.17 -5.29
CA PHE A 107 -13.62 4.91 -4.54
C PHE A 107 -12.66 4.93 -3.38
N THR A 108 -13.13 4.51 -2.22
CA THR A 108 -12.27 4.29 -1.05
C THR A 108 -12.02 2.80 -0.93
N VAL A 109 -10.74 2.43 -0.90
CA VAL A 109 -10.32 1.03 -0.82
C VAL A 109 -9.36 0.89 0.36
N ASN A 110 -9.65 -0.06 1.23
CA ASN A 110 -8.84 -0.32 2.42
C ASN A 110 -8.14 -1.67 2.30
N PHE A 111 -6.83 -1.66 2.47
CA PHE A 111 -6.01 -2.86 2.54
C PHE A 111 -5.60 -3.09 3.99
N ASN A 112 -5.92 -4.25 4.52
CA ASN A 112 -5.59 -4.63 5.89
C ASN A 112 -4.54 -5.74 5.89
N LEU A 113 -3.53 -5.55 6.72
CA LEU A 113 -2.55 -6.60 6.97
C LEU A 113 -3.05 -7.62 7.98
#